data_db71bba77a6fdbb6b7234c84c6ac303e
#
_entry.id   db71bba77a6fdbb6b7234c84c6ac303e
#
_cell.length_a   1.000
_cell.length_b   1.000
_cell.length_c   1.000
_cell.angle_alpha   90.00
_cell.angle_beta   90.00
_cell.angle_gamma   90.00
#
_symmetry.space_group_name_H-M   'P 1'
#
loop_
_entity.id
_entity.type
_entity.pdbx_description
1 polymer ?
#
loop_
_entity_poly.entity_id
_entity_poly.type
_entity_poly.pdbx_seq_one_letter_code
_entity_poly.pdbx_strand_id
1 'polypeptide(L)'
;MQSIRLQGAGQRFADPNLPAIFQVAHMPTVTFYTHVADLETFACRLAKRAVEAGCRVLAWCGGAKQLATLDRQLWAFEAESFLPHEIWLPEENPCPTEPPILLAEGETLPATESSLVVLNLSADLWSDAPNTPERVLEIVGRSEPQLAAARRRFAAYRNGGFKIEHHNMQGKA
;
A
#
# COMPACT_ATOMS: atom_id res chain seq x y z
N MET A 1 -25.86 -1.94 47.29
CA MET A 1 -26.12 -2.11 45.84
C MET A 1 -25.14 -1.23 45.06
N GLN A 2 -24.07 -1.81 44.57
CA GLN A 2 -23.07 -1.10 43.78
C GLN A 2 -23.28 -1.48 42.32
N SER A 3 -23.61 -0.46 41.50
CA SER A 3 -23.75 -0.60 40.07
C SER A 3 -22.37 -0.70 39.43
N ILE A 4 -22.07 -1.84 38.84
CA ILE A 4 -20.88 -2.04 38.00
C ILE A 4 -21.16 -1.41 36.65
N ARG A 5 -20.50 -0.30 36.36
CA ARG A 5 -20.42 0.24 35.00
C ARG A 5 -19.40 -0.59 34.19
N LEU A 6 -19.89 -1.32 33.26
CA LEU A 6 -19.10 -1.86 32.16
C LEU A 6 -18.71 -0.67 31.24
N GLN A 7 -17.48 -0.22 31.32
CA GLN A 7 -16.91 0.61 30.28
C GLN A 7 -16.23 -0.31 29.27
N GLY A 8 -16.83 -0.33 28.11
CA GLY A 8 -16.30 -1.02 26.95
C GLY A 8 -15.22 -0.24 26.22
N ALA A 9 -14.68 -0.93 25.26
CA ALA A 9 -13.86 -0.46 24.15
C ALA A 9 -12.36 -0.56 24.36
N GLY A 10 -11.87 -1.67 23.93
CA GLY A 10 -10.54 -2.04 23.63
C GLY A 10 -9.73 -1.07 22.81
N GLN A 11 -8.86 -0.34 23.45
CA GLN A 11 -7.59 0.02 22.85
C GLN A 11 -6.63 -1.10 23.23
N ARG A 12 -6.24 -1.92 22.24
CA ARG A 12 -5.15 -2.88 22.43
C ARG A 12 -3.84 -2.09 22.40
N PHE A 13 -3.48 -1.51 23.54
CA PHE A 13 -2.10 -1.09 23.74
C PHE A 13 -1.27 -2.37 23.85
N ALA A 14 -0.25 -2.49 23.01
CA ALA A 14 0.76 -3.51 23.24
C ALA A 14 1.38 -3.26 24.62
N ASP A 15 1.20 -4.18 25.51
CA ASP A 15 1.77 -4.10 26.86
C ASP A 15 3.30 -4.28 26.72
N PRO A 16 4.12 -3.28 27.04
CA PRO A 16 5.57 -3.38 26.88
C PRO A 16 6.21 -4.42 27.81
N ASN A 17 5.47 -4.96 28.75
CA ASN A 17 5.94 -5.97 29.70
C ASN A 17 5.54 -7.41 29.31
N LEU A 18 4.84 -7.61 28.17
CA LEU A 18 4.57 -8.96 27.70
C LEU A 18 5.86 -9.62 27.19
N PRO A 19 6.16 -10.86 27.62
CA PRO A 19 7.28 -11.60 27.05
C PRO A 19 7.13 -11.72 25.53
N ALA A 20 8.24 -11.62 24.81
CA ALA A 20 8.29 -11.62 23.33
C ALA A 20 7.53 -12.79 22.67
N ILE A 21 7.32 -13.90 23.37
CA ILE A 21 6.55 -15.07 22.93
C ILE A 21 5.03 -14.79 22.77
N PHE A 22 4.52 -13.70 23.37
CA PHE A 22 3.11 -13.28 23.25
C PHE A 22 2.92 -12.07 22.32
N GLN A 23 4.00 -11.48 21.78
CA GLN A 23 3.92 -10.52 20.71
C GLN A 23 3.68 -11.31 19.43
N VAL A 24 2.44 -11.35 18.97
CA VAL A 24 2.13 -11.81 17.61
C VAL A 24 2.80 -10.83 16.68
N ALA A 25 4.00 -11.20 16.20
CA ALA A 25 4.66 -10.46 15.15
C ALA A 25 3.74 -10.51 13.94
N HIS A 26 3.08 -9.38 13.63
CA HIS A 26 2.29 -9.26 12.42
C HIS A 26 3.27 -9.29 11.25
N MET A 27 3.32 -10.41 10.52
CA MET A 27 4.17 -10.53 9.34
C MET A 27 3.61 -9.64 8.23
N PRO A 28 4.38 -8.66 7.75
CA PRO A 28 3.95 -7.85 6.62
C PRO A 28 3.76 -8.73 5.39
N THR A 29 2.75 -8.41 4.59
CA THR A 29 2.41 -9.16 3.39
C THR A 29 2.70 -8.32 2.15
N VAL A 30 3.34 -8.93 1.16
CA VAL A 30 3.48 -8.35 -0.17
C VAL A 30 2.79 -9.23 -1.20
N THR A 31 1.97 -8.63 -2.04
CA THR A 31 1.29 -9.30 -3.15
C THR A 31 1.81 -8.76 -4.46
N PHE A 32 2.37 -9.62 -5.30
CA PHE A 32 2.84 -9.28 -6.64
C PHE A 32 1.75 -9.53 -7.67
N TYR A 33 1.40 -8.50 -8.43
CA TYR A 33 0.59 -8.61 -9.63
C TYR A 33 1.50 -8.37 -10.83
N THR A 34 1.84 -9.42 -11.58
CA THR A 34 2.77 -9.35 -12.72
C THR A 34 2.03 -9.46 -14.04
N HIS A 35 2.67 -8.99 -15.12
CA HIS A 35 2.11 -8.97 -16.48
C HIS A 35 0.83 -8.13 -16.59
N VAL A 36 0.73 -7.08 -15.79
CA VAL A 36 -0.38 -6.13 -15.86
C VAL A 36 -0.29 -5.33 -17.16
N ALA A 37 -1.41 -5.25 -17.89
CA ALA A 37 -1.45 -4.57 -19.20
C ALA A 37 -1.45 -3.05 -19.05
N ASP A 38 -2.28 -2.54 -18.15
CA ASP A 38 -2.47 -1.11 -17.87
C ASP A 38 -2.32 -0.90 -16.37
N LEU A 39 -1.15 -0.40 -15.98
CA LEU A 39 -0.76 -0.26 -14.57
C LEU A 39 -1.69 0.69 -13.82
N GLU A 40 -1.99 1.83 -14.43
CA GLU A 40 -2.76 2.89 -13.79
C GLU A 40 -4.23 2.48 -13.61
N THR A 41 -4.84 1.90 -14.64
CA THR A 41 -6.21 1.37 -14.54
C THR A 41 -6.30 0.25 -13.50
N PHE A 42 -5.31 -0.62 -13.46
CA PHE A 42 -5.25 -1.69 -12.47
C PHE A 42 -5.09 -1.14 -11.05
N ALA A 43 -4.24 -0.12 -10.87
CA ALA A 43 -4.08 0.58 -9.59
C ALA A 43 -5.39 1.22 -9.13
N CYS A 44 -6.15 1.86 -10.01
CA CYS A 44 -7.48 2.41 -9.69
C CYS A 44 -8.44 1.34 -9.16
N ARG A 45 -8.48 0.16 -9.79
CA ARG A 45 -9.31 -0.96 -9.34
C ARG A 45 -8.90 -1.48 -7.96
N LEU A 46 -7.61 -1.61 -7.71
CA LEU A 46 -7.10 -2.03 -6.40
C LEU A 46 -7.36 -0.99 -5.32
N ALA A 47 -7.16 0.29 -5.63
CA ALA A 47 -7.45 1.39 -4.70
C ALA A 47 -8.93 1.40 -4.31
N LYS A 48 -9.84 1.28 -5.28
CA LYS A 48 -11.27 1.18 -5.02
C LYS A 48 -11.61 0.02 -4.08
N ARG A 49 -11.11 -1.18 -4.37
CA ARG A 49 -11.34 -2.37 -3.54
C ARG A 49 -10.83 -2.20 -2.12
N ALA A 50 -9.65 -1.60 -1.97
CA ALA A 50 -9.08 -1.35 -0.64
C ALA A 50 -9.92 -0.37 0.16
N VAL A 51 -10.39 0.73 -0.46
CA VAL A 51 -11.27 1.71 0.18
C VAL A 51 -12.62 1.11 0.55
N GLU A 52 -13.23 0.30 -0.33
CA GLU A 52 -14.47 -0.43 -0.04
C GLU A 52 -14.30 -1.42 1.12
N ALA A 53 -13.10 -1.96 1.32
CA ALA A 53 -12.74 -2.79 2.47
C ALA A 53 -12.41 -2.00 3.75
N GLY A 54 -12.52 -0.67 3.71
CA GLY A 54 -12.23 0.20 4.85
C GLY A 54 -10.75 0.53 5.04
N CYS A 55 -9.91 0.26 4.04
CA CYS A 55 -8.48 0.56 4.10
C CYS A 55 -8.17 1.94 3.52
N ARG A 56 -7.12 2.57 4.04
CA ARG A 56 -6.49 3.73 3.40
C ARG A 56 -5.36 3.26 2.50
N VAL A 57 -5.12 4.00 1.43
CA VAL A 57 -4.21 3.61 0.34
C VAL A 57 -3.20 4.71 0.06
N LEU A 58 -1.95 4.31 -0.12
CA LEU A 58 -0.92 5.15 -0.74
C LEU A 58 -0.52 4.53 -2.07
N ALA A 59 -0.77 5.21 -3.19
CA ALA A 59 -0.22 4.84 -4.49
C ALA A 59 1.13 5.55 -4.69
N TRP A 60 2.20 4.76 -4.66
CA TRP A 60 3.56 5.24 -4.85
C TRP A 60 3.96 5.09 -6.31
N CYS A 61 4.11 6.23 -6.98
CA CYS A 61 4.36 6.32 -8.41
C CYS A 61 5.86 6.38 -8.74
N GLY A 62 6.23 5.90 -9.91
CA GLY A 62 7.61 5.91 -10.40
C GLY A 62 8.06 7.27 -10.98
N GLY A 63 7.25 8.32 -10.81
CA GLY A 63 7.57 9.68 -11.23
C GLY A 63 6.32 10.52 -11.51
N ALA A 64 6.54 11.83 -11.68
CA ALA A 64 5.49 12.84 -11.83
C ALA A 64 4.52 12.58 -12.99
N LYS A 65 5.01 12.03 -14.10
CA LYS A 65 4.15 11.69 -15.25
C LYS A 65 3.15 10.58 -14.92
N GLN A 66 3.59 9.54 -14.24
CA GLN A 66 2.72 8.43 -13.82
C GLN A 66 1.72 8.90 -12.78
N LEU A 67 2.17 9.71 -11.82
CA LEU A 67 1.32 10.31 -10.79
C LEU A 67 0.20 11.15 -11.43
N ALA A 68 0.52 12.03 -12.37
CA ALA A 68 -0.46 12.86 -13.07
C ALA A 68 -1.46 12.01 -13.90
N THR A 69 -1.01 10.91 -14.47
CA THR A 69 -1.88 9.99 -15.21
C THR A 69 -2.84 9.27 -14.26
N LEU A 70 -2.35 8.79 -13.13
CA LEU A 70 -3.16 8.10 -12.13
C LEU A 70 -4.20 9.04 -11.49
N ASP A 71 -3.81 10.27 -11.14
CA ASP A 71 -4.71 11.31 -10.64
C ASP A 71 -5.88 11.53 -11.59
N ARG A 72 -5.58 11.77 -12.86
CA ARG A 72 -6.59 11.98 -13.89
C ARG A 72 -7.51 10.78 -14.09
N GLN A 73 -6.95 9.56 -14.04
CA GLN A 73 -7.74 8.33 -14.17
C GLN A 73 -8.66 8.10 -12.97
N LEU A 74 -8.23 8.40 -11.75
CA LEU A 74 -9.08 8.29 -10.56
C LEU A 74 -10.31 9.21 -10.63
N TRP A 75 -10.18 10.41 -11.22
CA TRP A 75 -11.31 11.30 -11.48
C TRP A 75 -12.30 10.74 -12.50
N ALA A 76 -11.83 9.96 -13.46
CA ALA A 76 -12.62 9.44 -14.57
C ALA A 76 -12.93 7.95 -14.47
N PHE A 77 -12.47 7.26 -13.43
CA PHE A 77 -12.44 5.79 -13.35
C PHE A 77 -13.83 5.14 -13.48
N GLU A 78 -14.82 5.71 -12.83
CA GLU A 78 -16.22 5.31 -13.00
C GLU A 78 -17.08 6.58 -12.90
N ALA A 79 -17.97 6.80 -13.86
CA ALA A 79 -18.76 8.01 -13.96
C ALA A 79 -19.64 8.29 -12.71
N GLU A 80 -19.98 7.25 -11.96
CA GLU A 80 -20.84 7.33 -10.76
C GLU A 80 -20.06 7.04 -9.45
N SER A 81 -18.77 6.76 -9.54
CA SER A 81 -17.93 6.38 -8.41
C SER A 81 -16.92 7.49 -8.12
N PHE A 82 -17.21 8.29 -7.12
CA PHE A 82 -16.25 9.26 -6.62
C PHE A 82 -15.28 8.58 -5.63
N LEU A 83 -13.99 8.53 -6.01
CA LEU A 83 -12.90 8.05 -5.17
C LEU A 83 -12.11 9.25 -4.63
N PRO A 84 -12.35 9.69 -3.38
CA PRO A 84 -11.62 10.82 -2.80
C PRO A 84 -10.14 10.53 -2.75
N HIS A 85 -9.34 11.39 -3.36
CA HIS A 85 -7.89 11.25 -3.42
C HIS A 85 -7.19 12.61 -3.41
N GLU A 86 -5.93 12.61 -3.00
CA GLU A 86 -5.08 13.79 -2.92
C GLU A 86 -3.66 13.45 -3.33
N ILE A 87 -2.98 14.38 -3.99
CA ILE A 87 -1.55 14.32 -4.22
C ILE A 87 -0.85 14.79 -2.95
N TRP A 88 -0.07 13.89 -2.36
CA TRP A 88 0.73 14.17 -1.18
C TRP A 88 2.19 14.43 -1.56
N LEU A 89 2.77 15.46 -1.00
CA LEU A 89 4.17 15.83 -1.16
C LEU A 89 4.92 15.46 0.14
N PRO A 90 5.54 14.27 0.22
CA PRO A 90 6.13 13.75 1.45
C PRO A 90 7.26 14.60 2.01
N GLU A 91 8.00 15.30 1.14
CA GLU A 91 9.12 16.15 1.53
C GLU A 91 8.66 17.47 2.18
N GLU A 92 7.44 17.89 1.89
CA GLU A 92 6.90 19.15 2.37
C GLU A 92 5.96 19.00 3.57
N ASN A 93 5.23 17.88 3.63
CA ASN A 93 4.15 17.69 4.59
C ASN A 93 4.16 16.28 5.21
N PRO A 94 3.76 16.15 6.49
CA PRO A 94 3.54 14.85 7.10
C PRO A 94 2.44 14.09 6.37
N CYS A 95 2.39 12.76 6.54
CA CYS A 95 1.38 11.92 5.92
C CYS A 95 -0.03 12.36 6.34
N PRO A 96 -0.88 12.77 5.38
CA PRO A 96 -2.26 13.17 5.68
C PRO A 96 -3.08 12.01 6.25
N THR A 97 -4.03 12.31 7.11
CA THR A 97 -4.99 11.32 7.65
C THR A 97 -6.23 11.13 6.77
N GLU A 98 -6.46 12.06 5.86
CA GLU A 98 -7.53 12.06 4.86
C GLU A 98 -7.00 12.70 3.57
N PRO A 99 -7.54 12.39 2.41
CA PRO A 99 -8.59 11.42 2.08
C PRO A 99 -8.10 9.94 2.12
N PRO A 100 -8.97 8.96 1.83
CA PRO A 100 -8.59 7.53 1.89
C PRO A 100 -7.53 7.12 0.87
N ILE A 101 -7.37 7.83 -0.24
CA ILE A 101 -6.36 7.55 -1.26
C ILE A 101 -5.39 8.72 -1.34
N LEU A 102 -4.11 8.42 -1.15
CA LEU A 102 -3.01 9.34 -1.35
C LEU A 102 -2.20 8.92 -2.58
N LEU A 103 -1.82 9.88 -3.39
CA LEU A 103 -0.91 9.70 -4.52
C LEU A 103 0.39 10.42 -4.21
N ALA A 104 1.50 9.75 -4.34
CA ALA A 104 2.81 10.36 -4.11
C ALA A 104 3.89 9.76 -5.00
N GLU A 105 4.97 10.49 -5.15
CA GLU A 105 6.21 10.07 -5.78
C GLU A 105 7.38 10.79 -5.08
N GLY A 106 8.59 10.35 -5.27
CA GLY A 106 9.77 10.97 -4.69
C GLY A 106 11.02 10.14 -4.86
N GLU A 107 12.15 10.70 -4.47
CA GLU A 107 13.44 10.03 -4.53
C GLU A 107 13.67 9.10 -3.32
N THR A 108 13.01 9.37 -2.21
CA THR A 108 13.11 8.58 -0.98
C THR A 108 11.76 8.16 -0.48
N LEU A 109 11.69 6.93 0.06
CA LEU A 109 10.46 6.41 0.63
C LEU A 109 10.07 7.19 1.89
N PRO A 110 8.81 7.63 1.98
CA PRO A 110 8.33 8.39 3.11
C PRO A 110 8.04 7.52 4.34
N ALA A 111 8.04 8.15 5.51
CA ALA A 111 7.43 7.56 6.69
C ALA A 111 5.90 7.61 6.57
N THR A 112 5.25 6.47 6.74
CA THR A 112 3.80 6.32 6.65
C THR A 112 3.24 5.59 7.88
N GLU A 113 1.93 5.64 8.06
CA GLU A 113 1.27 4.73 9.00
C GLU A 113 1.39 3.29 8.47
N SER A 114 1.71 2.34 9.35
CA SER A 114 1.85 0.93 8.95
C SER A 114 0.56 0.32 8.40
N SER A 115 -0.59 0.84 8.80
CA SER A 115 -1.92 0.42 8.34
C SER A 115 -2.29 0.84 6.93
N LEU A 116 -1.54 1.77 6.31
CA LEU A 116 -1.74 2.12 4.90
C LEU A 116 -1.42 0.93 3.99
N VAL A 117 -2.31 0.65 3.06
CA VAL A 117 -2.03 -0.27 1.96
C VAL A 117 -1.23 0.48 0.90
N VAL A 118 -0.02 0.04 0.63
CA VAL A 118 0.83 0.64 -0.39
C VAL A 118 0.62 -0.04 -1.73
N LEU A 119 0.22 0.73 -2.74
CA LEU A 119 0.26 0.31 -4.15
C LEU A 119 1.58 0.78 -4.74
N ASN A 120 2.51 -0.13 -4.97
CA ASN A 120 3.82 0.21 -5.52
C ASN A 120 3.83 0.07 -7.04
N LEU A 121 3.89 1.21 -7.74
CA LEU A 121 4.06 1.30 -9.19
C LEU A 121 5.50 1.67 -9.59
N SER A 122 6.37 1.85 -8.60
CA SER A 122 7.78 2.23 -8.79
C SER A 122 8.73 1.03 -8.76
N ALA A 123 10.01 1.32 -8.89
CA ALA A 123 11.08 0.34 -8.68
C ALA A 123 11.56 0.26 -7.22
N ASP A 124 11.01 1.07 -6.32
CA ASP A 124 11.45 1.14 -4.93
C ASP A 124 11.07 -0.10 -4.12
N LEU A 125 11.90 -0.42 -3.15
CA LEU A 125 11.71 -1.56 -2.25
C LEU A 125 11.13 -1.08 -0.91
N TRP A 126 9.87 -1.39 -0.65
CA TRP A 126 9.16 -0.89 0.53
C TRP A 126 9.59 -1.52 1.86
N SER A 127 10.40 -2.58 1.84
CA SER A 127 11.08 -3.04 3.06
C SER A 127 12.13 -2.06 3.58
N ASP A 128 12.59 -1.13 2.73
CA ASP A 128 13.57 -0.10 3.08
C ASP A 128 12.90 1.19 3.60
N ALA A 129 11.58 1.24 3.64
CA ALA A 129 10.85 2.38 4.19
C ALA A 129 11.17 2.62 5.68
N PRO A 130 11.13 3.87 6.17
CA PRO A 130 11.42 4.20 7.58
C PRO A 130 10.56 3.40 8.57
N ASN A 131 9.33 3.10 8.19
CA ASN A 131 8.45 2.17 8.88
C ASN A 131 7.81 1.23 7.87
N THR A 132 7.91 -0.06 8.13
CA THR A 132 7.44 -1.11 7.22
C THR A 132 5.91 -1.12 7.17
N PRO A 133 5.30 -0.97 5.98
CA PRO A 133 3.85 -1.13 5.84
C PRO A 133 3.44 -2.58 6.07
N GLU A 134 2.27 -2.76 6.65
CA GLU A 134 1.70 -4.11 6.87
C GLU A 134 1.33 -4.81 5.56
N ARG A 135 1.03 -4.03 4.53
CA ARG A 135 0.62 -4.56 3.23
C ARG A 135 1.15 -3.73 2.07
N VAL A 136 1.85 -4.40 1.17
CA VAL A 136 2.34 -3.84 -0.11
C VAL A 136 1.74 -4.61 -1.26
N LEU A 137 1.21 -3.91 -2.26
CA LEU A 137 0.74 -4.46 -3.52
C LEU A 137 1.69 -3.98 -4.62
N GLU A 138 2.49 -4.89 -5.13
CA GLU A 138 3.44 -4.65 -6.23
C GLU A 138 2.74 -4.79 -7.57
N ILE A 139 2.64 -3.70 -8.33
CA ILE A 139 2.00 -3.67 -9.64
C ILE A 139 3.08 -3.62 -10.70
N VAL A 140 3.24 -4.71 -11.45
CA VAL A 140 4.35 -4.94 -12.37
C VAL A 140 3.83 -5.15 -13.79
N GLY A 141 4.36 -4.38 -14.73
CA GLY A 141 4.00 -4.47 -16.14
C GLY A 141 4.58 -5.70 -16.83
N ARG A 142 4.57 -5.66 -18.16
CA ARG A 142 4.93 -6.79 -19.04
C ARG A 142 6.35 -6.73 -19.55
N SER A 143 7.01 -5.58 -19.46
CA SER A 143 8.36 -5.40 -20.01
C SER A 143 9.39 -6.22 -19.23
N GLU A 144 10.40 -6.74 -19.90
CA GLU A 144 11.46 -7.51 -19.26
C GLU A 144 12.22 -6.70 -18.19
N PRO A 145 12.53 -5.41 -18.36
CA PRO A 145 13.14 -4.62 -17.30
C PRO A 145 12.27 -4.52 -16.03
N GLN A 146 10.96 -4.37 -16.18
CA GLN A 146 10.02 -4.34 -15.05
C GLN A 146 9.95 -5.69 -14.33
N LEU A 147 9.88 -6.78 -15.10
CA LEU A 147 9.87 -8.14 -14.53
C LEU A 147 11.19 -8.47 -13.83
N ALA A 148 12.34 -8.08 -14.41
CA ALA A 148 13.64 -8.28 -13.78
C ALA A 148 13.78 -7.49 -12.47
N ALA A 149 13.32 -6.23 -12.44
CA ALA A 149 13.30 -5.42 -11.24
C ALA A 149 12.37 -6.03 -10.15
N ALA A 150 11.21 -6.55 -10.56
CA ALA A 150 10.29 -7.24 -9.66
C ALA A 150 10.89 -8.51 -9.05
N ARG A 151 11.64 -9.31 -9.81
CA ARG A 151 12.34 -10.50 -9.28
C ARG A 151 13.36 -10.12 -8.20
N ARG A 152 14.08 -9.02 -8.37
CA ARG A 152 15.01 -8.52 -7.33
C ARG A 152 14.26 -8.11 -6.06
N ARG A 153 13.16 -7.38 -6.18
CA ARG A 153 12.32 -7.01 -5.04
C ARG A 153 11.71 -8.22 -4.35
N PHE A 154 11.25 -9.20 -5.13
CA PHE A 154 10.72 -10.45 -4.61
C PHE A 154 11.73 -11.16 -3.70
N ALA A 155 12.99 -11.29 -4.16
CA ALA A 155 14.06 -11.89 -3.36
C ALA A 155 14.34 -11.09 -2.08
N ALA A 156 14.34 -9.75 -2.17
CA ALA A 156 14.57 -8.88 -1.02
C ALA A 156 13.44 -8.97 0.02
N TYR A 157 12.17 -8.95 -0.39
CA TYR A 157 11.04 -9.15 0.51
C TYR A 157 11.07 -10.52 1.18
N ARG A 158 11.40 -11.57 0.42
CA ARG A 158 11.55 -12.91 0.96
C ARG A 158 12.62 -12.99 2.03
N ASN A 159 13.77 -12.38 1.79
CA ASN A 159 14.87 -12.30 2.76
C ASN A 159 14.52 -11.45 3.98
N GLY A 160 13.65 -10.45 3.80
CA GLY A 160 13.13 -9.58 4.86
C GLY A 160 12.01 -10.19 5.72
N GLY A 161 11.61 -11.43 5.46
CA GLY A 161 10.59 -12.13 6.25
C GLY A 161 9.14 -11.76 5.92
N PHE A 162 8.89 -11.15 4.74
CA PHE A 162 7.53 -10.89 4.27
C PHE A 162 6.82 -12.17 3.84
N LYS A 163 5.54 -12.26 4.14
CA LYS A 163 4.66 -13.22 3.48
C LYS A 163 4.43 -12.75 2.04
N ILE A 164 4.70 -13.61 1.06
CA ILE A 164 4.60 -13.25 -0.37
C ILE A 164 3.45 -14.00 -1.03
N GLU A 165 2.62 -13.26 -1.75
CA GLU A 165 1.60 -13.77 -2.65
C GLU A 165 1.91 -13.32 -4.09
N HIS A 166 1.56 -14.11 -5.09
CA HIS A 166 1.82 -13.80 -6.49
C HIS A 166 0.63 -14.13 -7.37
N HIS A 167 0.24 -13.17 -8.21
CA HIS A 167 -0.80 -13.30 -9.22
C HIS A 167 -0.25 -12.93 -10.59
N ASN A 168 -0.26 -13.86 -11.52
CA ASN A 168 0.02 -13.58 -12.92
C ASN A 168 -1.26 -13.07 -13.59
N MET A 169 -1.22 -11.83 -14.09
CA MET A 169 -2.36 -11.14 -14.70
C MET A 169 -2.41 -11.29 -16.23
N GLN A 170 -1.53 -12.10 -16.81
CA GLN A 170 -1.52 -12.33 -18.25
C GLN A 170 -2.87 -12.85 -18.75
N GLY A 171 -3.50 -12.11 -19.67
CA GLY A 171 -4.82 -12.45 -20.20
C GLY A 171 -6.02 -12.23 -19.27
N LYS A 172 -5.82 -11.58 -18.11
CA LYS A 172 -6.88 -11.35 -17.10
C LYS A 172 -7.24 -9.88 -16.89
N ALA A 173 -6.51 -8.95 -17.50
CA ALA A 173 -6.70 -7.51 -17.31
C ALA A 173 -7.21 -6.84 -18.57
#